data_f5ac16d33a7a951aafb8737cbe80ef6c
#
_entry.id   f5ac16d33a7a951aafb8737cbe80ef6c
#
_cell.length_a   1.000
_cell.length_b   1.000
_cell.length_c   1.000
_cell.angle_alpha   90.00
_cell.angle_beta   90.00
_cell.angle_gamma   90.00
#
_symmetry.space_group_name_H-M   'P 1'
#
loop_
_entity.id
_entity.type
_entity.pdbx_description
1 polymer ?
#
loop_
_entity_poly.entity_id
_entity_poly.type
_entity_poly.pdbx_seq_one_letter_code
_entity_poly.pdbx_strand_id
1 'polypeptide(L)'
;MDEKLGELRRRLDQKTTEIESVVAAEQGIGSIENMDPSDYERLQEDVEELLGRWEETAQEEGPGSMKDTPLNRLIAERFEIEQIILASRGQQGNDFAGDETQDA
;
A
#
# COMPACT_ATOMS: atom_id res chain seq x y z
N MET A 1 -4.51 13.44 16.85
CA MET A 1 -3.33 12.86 16.23
C MET A 1 -3.55 11.47 15.71
N ASP A 2 -4.02 10.60 16.58
CA ASP A 2 -4.30 9.23 16.21
C ASP A 2 -5.43 9.12 15.19
N GLU A 3 -6.33 10.11 15.21
CA GLU A 3 -7.44 10.13 14.28
C GLU A 3 -6.95 10.24 12.84
N LYS A 4 -5.97 11.12 12.62
CA LYS A 4 -5.44 11.32 11.28
C LYS A 4 -4.72 10.08 10.79
N LEU A 5 -3.94 9.45 11.66
CA LEU A 5 -3.23 8.23 11.31
C LEU A 5 -4.22 7.09 11.03
N GLY A 6 -5.27 6.98 11.84
CA GLY A 6 -6.32 5.99 11.63
C GLY A 6 -7.03 6.19 10.30
N GLU A 7 -7.28 7.44 9.91
CA GLU A 7 -7.89 7.75 8.63
C GLU A 7 -6.98 7.35 7.47
N LEU A 8 -5.69 7.64 7.59
CA LEU A 8 -4.72 7.27 6.56
C LEU A 8 -4.65 5.76 6.38
N ARG A 9 -4.66 5.01 7.50
CA ARG A 9 -4.64 3.55 7.43
C ARG A 9 -5.91 3.02 6.77
N ARG A 10 -7.03 3.65 7.04
CA ARG A 10 -8.30 3.27 6.42
C ARG A 10 -8.25 3.48 4.91
N ARG A 11 -7.69 4.61 4.49
CA ARG A 11 -7.51 4.89 3.07
C ARG A 11 -6.55 3.88 2.43
N LEU A 12 -5.50 3.50 3.15
CA LEU A 12 -4.55 2.53 2.67
C LEU A 12 -5.23 1.18 2.41
N ASP A 13 -6.04 0.73 3.39
CA ASP A 13 -6.79 -0.51 3.26
C ASP A 13 -7.76 -0.43 2.08
N GLN A 14 -8.41 0.71 1.92
CA GLN A 14 -9.36 0.92 0.83
C GLN A 14 -8.67 0.82 -0.51
N LYS A 15 -7.51 1.46 -0.65
CA LYS A 15 -6.73 1.37 -1.89
C LYS A 15 -6.28 -0.05 -2.16
N THR A 16 -5.85 -0.76 -1.13
CA THR A 16 -5.44 -2.15 -1.26
C THR A 16 -6.60 -3.00 -1.80
N THR A 17 -7.80 -2.78 -1.27
CA THR A 17 -8.99 -3.51 -1.73
C THR A 17 -9.29 -3.18 -3.19
N GLU A 18 -9.16 -1.91 -3.58
CA GLU A 18 -9.38 -1.52 -4.98
C GLU A 18 -8.38 -2.18 -5.90
N ILE A 19 -7.12 -2.25 -5.48
CA ILE A 19 -6.07 -2.92 -6.26
C ILE A 19 -6.40 -4.41 -6.40
N GLU A 20 -6.82 -5.05 -5.32
CA GLU A 20 -7.21 -6.45 -5.34
C GLU A 20 -8.34 -6.68 -6.35
N SER A 21 -9.31 -5.77 -6.37
CA SER A 21 -10.45 -5.87 -7.30
C SER A 21 -10.00 -5.77 -8.75
N VAL A 22 -9.08 -4.85 -9.05
CA VAL A 22 -8.57 -4.69 -10.41
C VAL A 22 -7.77 -5.93 -10.85
N VAL A 23 -6.91 -6.44 -9.97
CA VAL A 23 -6.13 -7.63 -10.26
C VAL A 23 -7.06 -8.83 -10.49
N ALA A 24 -8.06 -8.96 -9.63
CA ALA A 24 -9.05 -10.04 -9.79
C ALA A 24 -9.76 -9.95 -11.13
N ALA A 25 -10.16 -8.75 -11.53
CA ALA A 25 -10.82 -8.55 -12.81
C ALA A 25 -9.91 -8.94 -13.98
N GLU A 26 -8.62 -8.62 -13.88
CA GLU A 26 -7.65 -8.98 -14.91
C GLU A 26 -7.47 -10.49 -15.01
N GLN A 27 -7.63 -11.18 -13.88
CA GLN A 27 -7.54 -12.65 -13.85
C GLN A 27 -8.85 -13.34 -14.22
N GLY A 28 -9.88 -12.56 -14.54
CA GLY A 28 -11.17 -13.11 -14.93
C GLY A 28 -12.08 -13.47 -13.76
N ILE A 29 -11.73 -12.98 -12.56
CA ILE A 29 -12.55 -13.22 -11.37
C ILE A 29 -13.62 -12.14 -11.28
N GLY A 30 -14.88 -12.55 -11.15
CA GLY A 30 -15.99 -11.60 -11.17
C GLY A 30 -16.10 -10.73 -9.93
N SER A 31 -15.93 -11.34 -8.76
CA SER A 31 -16.10 -10.61 -7.50
C SER A 31 -15.26 -11.26 -6.41
N ILE A 32 -14.51 -10.43 -5.69
CA ILE A 32 -13.67 -10.93 -4.60
C ILE A 32 -14.53 -11.35 -3.40
N GLU A 33 -15.74 -10.82 -3.29
CA GLU A 33 -16.63 -11.15 -2.18
C GLU A 33 -17.09 -12.60 -2.25
N ASN A 34 -17.13 -13.17 -3.43
CA ASN A 34 -17.60 -14.54 -3.66
C ASN A 34 -16.48 -15.55 -3.77
N MET A 35 -15.24 -15.13 -3.53
CA MET A 35 -14.09 -16.02 -3.63
C MET A 35 -13.99 -16.94 -2.42
N ASP A 36 -13.49 -18.15 -2.67
CA ASP A 36 -13.11 -19.05 -1.58
C ASP A 36 -11.95 -18.42 -0.81
N PRO A 37 -11.87 -18.68 0.52
CA PRO A 37 -10.76 -18.13 1.31
C PRO A 37 -9.39 -18.48 0.76
N SER A 38 -9.20 -19.68 0.24
CA SER A 38 -7.90 -20.07 -0.31
C SER A 38 -7.58 -19.31 -1.60
N ASP A 39 -8.58 -19.05 -2.42
CA ASP A 39 -8.39 -18.27 -3.66
C ASP A 39 -8.10 -16.81 -3.33
N TYR A 40 -8.77 -16.27 -2.33
CA TYR A 40 -8.54 -14.91 -1.90
C TYR A 40 -7.13 -14.74 -1.33
N GLU A 41 -6.67 -15.73 -0.57
CA GLU A 41 -5.32 -15.74 -0.01
C GLU A 41 -4.27 -15.68 -1.14
N ARG A 42 -4.51 -16.46 -2.19
CA ARG A 42 -3.63 -16.47 -3.35
C ARG A 42 -3.63 -15.12 -4.06
N LEU A 43 -4.81 -14.51 -4.17
CA LEU A 43 -4.94 -13.18 -4.75
C LEU A 43 -4.14 -12.17 -3.95
N GLN A 44 -4.22 -12.23 -2.62
CA GLN A 44 -3.47 -11.35 -1.75
C GLN A 44 -1.96 -11.49 -1.95
N GLU A 45 -1.49 -12.72 -2.11
CA GLU A 45 -0.08 -12.97 -2.38
C GLU A 45 0.35 -12.36 -3.71
N ASP A 46 -0.49 -12.52 -4.74
CA ASP A 46 -0.21 -11.94 -6.05
C ASP A 46 -0.13 -10.42 -5.97
N VAL A 47 -1.04 -9.81 -5.21
CA VAL A 47 -1.05 -8.36 -5.03
C VAL A 47 0.20 -7.90 -4.29
N GLU A 48 0.59 -8.61 -3.23
CA GLU A 48 1.80 -8.26 -2.47
C GLU A 48 3.04 -8.30 -3.36
N GLU A 49 3.14 -9.32 -4.20
CA GLU A 49 4.26 -9.44 -5.13
C GLU A 49 4.26 -8.29 -6.12
N LEU A 50 3.10 -7.95 -6.64
CA LEU A 50 2.95 -6.84 -7.57
C LEU A 50 3.38 -5.52 -6.93
N LEU A 51 2.93 -5.29 -5.70
CA LEU A 51 3.28 -4.07 -4.97
C LEU A 51 4.78 -3.99 -4.72
N GLY A 52 5.39 -5.11 -4.35
CA GLY A 52 6.83 -5.15 -4.12
C GLY A 52 7.63 -4.80 -5.37
N ARG A 53 7.23 -5.36 -6.51
CA ARG A 53 7.90 -5.05 -7.78
C ARG A 53 7.72 -3.60 -8.17
N TRP A 54 6.51 -3.07 -7.94
CA TRP A 54 6.23 -1.68 -8.26
C TRP A 54 7.14 -0.76 -7.45
N GLU A 55 7.26 -1.04 -6.14
CA GLU A 55 8.09 -0.23 -5.27
C GLU A 55 9.56 -0.27 -5.66
N GLU A 56 10.05 -1.45 -6.02
CA GLU A 56 11.43 -1.59 -6.50
C GLU A 56 11.69 -0.72 -7.71
N THR A 57 10.79 -0.80 -8.69
CA THR A 57 10.94 -0.03 -9.91
C THR A 57 10.85 1.47 -9.63
N ALA A 58 9.93 1.85 -8.73
CA ALA A 58 9.77 3.25 -8.36
C ALA A 58 11.02 3.80 -7.69
N GLN A 59 11.70 2.99 -6.89
CA GLN A 59 12.91 3.41 -6.22
C GLN A 59 14.08 3.53 -7.20
N GLU A 60 14.15 2.64 -8.17
CA GLU A 60 15.25 2.64 -9.14
C GLU A 60 15.07 3.67 -10.24
N GLU A 61 13.87 3.80 -10.76
CA GLU A 61 13.61 4.64 -11.94
C GLU A 61 12.70 5.82 -11.66
N GLY A 62 12.11 5.85 -10.46
CA GLY A 62 11.16 6.90 -10.11
C GLY A 62 9.73 6.52 -10.44
N PRO A 63 8.77 7.00 -9.64
CA PRO A 63 7.36 6.66 -9.87
C PRO A 63 6.83 7.12 -11.22
N GLY A 64 7.42 8.20 -11.77
CA GLY A 64 6.97 8.72 -13.06
C GLY A 64 7.33 7.86 -14.26
N SER A 65 8.20 6.84 -14.07
CA SER A 65 8.57 5.95 -15.16
C SER A 65 7.51 4.89 -15.43
N MET A 66 6.57 4.73 -14.52
CA MET A 66 5.52 3.72 -14.66
C MET A 66 4.50 4.11 -15.71
N LYS A 67 3.96 3.10 -16.40
CA LYS A 67 2.89 3.35 -17.37
C LYS A 67 1.66 3.89 -16.64
N ASP A 68 0.95 4.79 -17.32
CA ASP A 68 -0.27 5.38 -16.75
C ASP A 68 -1.46 4.46 -16.99
N THR A 69 -1.61 3.47 -16.14
CA THR A 69 -2.75 2.54 -16.16
C THR A 69 -3.56 2.75 -14.89
N PRO A 70 -4.87 2.37 -14.91
CA PRO A 70 -5.67 2.49 -13.69
C PRO A 70 -5.05 1.75 -12.50
N LEU A 71 -4.48 0.57 -12.76
CA LEU A 71 -3.83 -0.20 -11.70
C LEU A 71 -2.62 0.54 -11.14
N ASN A 72 -1.76 1.06 -12.01
CA ASN A 72 -0.57 1.78 -11.56
C ASN A 72 -0.93 3.06 -10.82
N ARG A 73 -2.02 3.72 -11.20
CA ARG A 73 -2.50 4.90 -10.47
C ARG A 73 -2.90 4.53 -9.04
N LEU A 74 -3.63 3.44 -8.88
CA LEU A 74 -4.04 2.98 -7.56
C LEU A 74 -2.83 2.64 -6.70
N ILE A 75 -1.86 1.96 -7.29
CA ILE A 75 -0.65 1.58 -6.57
C ILE A 75 0.13 2.83 -6.17
N ALA A 76 0.23 3.81 -7.07
CA ALA A 76 0.92 5.07 -6.76
C ALA A 76 0.24 5.81 -5.63
N GLU A 77 -1.08 5.87 -5.64
CA GLU A 77 -1.84 6.53 -4.57
C GLU A 77 -1.64 5.82 -3.25
N ARG A 78 -1.65 4.48 -3.28
CA ARG A 78 -1.39 3.70 -2.08
C ARG A 78 0.01 3.97 -1.55
N PHE A 79 0.99 4.02 -2.45
CA PHE A 79 2.38 4.29 -2.09
C PHE A 79 2.52 5.65 -1.40
N GLU A 80 1.85 6.67 -1.93
CA GLU A 80 1.87 8.01 -1.31
C GLU A 80 1.32 7.99 0.10
N ILE A 81 0.20 7.30 0.30
CA ILE A 81 -0.41 7.18 1.63
C ILE A 81 0.56 6.48 2.58
N GLU A 82 1.19 5.43 2.11
CA GLU A 82 2.16 4.67 2.90
C GLU A 82 3.33 5.56 3.33
N GLN A 83 3.82 6.38 2.41
CA GLN A 83 4.93 7.30 2.72
C GLN A 83 4.53 8.34 3.75
N ILE A 84 3.30 8.83 3.69
CA ILE A 84 2.81 9.78 4.67
C ILE A 84 2.74 9.13 6.05
N ILE A 85 2.27 7.90 6.11
CA ILE A 85 2.20 7.16 7.37
C ILE A 85 3.59 6.95 7.95
N LEU A 86 4.54 6.54 7.11
CA LEU A 86 5.91 6.31 7.56
C LEU A 86 6.56 7.60 8.05
N ALA A 87 6.32 8.71 7.35
CA ALA A 87 6.86 10.01 7.76
C ALA A 87 6.29 10.43 9.12
N SER A 88 4.99 10.20 9.32
CA SER A 88 4.36 10.53 10.61
C SER A 88 4.94 9.70 11.74
N ARG A 89 5.17 8.41 11.47
CA ARG A 89 5.75 7.53 12.48
C ARG A 89 7.19 7.91 12.77
N GLY A 90 7.93 8.33 11.75
CA GLY A 90 9.30 8.78 11.93
C GLY A 90 9.38 10.00 12.82
N GLN A 91 8.46 10.93 12.65
CA GLN A 91 8.41 12.13 13.48
C GLN A 91 8.11 11.78 14.94
N GLN A 92 7.18 10.86 15.13
CA GLN A 92 6.87 10.40 16.48
C GLN A 92 8.06 9.72 17.12
N GLY A 93 8.80 8.93 16.34
CA GLY A 93 9.98 8.28 16.82
C GLY A 93 11.05 9.26 17.23
N ASN A 94 11.19 10.34 16.48
CA ASN A 94 12.15 11.39 16.83
C ASN A 94 11.81 12.07 18.13
N ASP A 95 10.53 12.26 18.40
CA ASP A 95 10.09 12.85 19.65
C ASP A 95 10.46 11.97 20.83
N PHE A 96 10.44 10.67 20.63
CA PHE A 96 10.87 9.72 21.64
C PHE A 96 12.35 9.80 21.90
N ALA A 97 13.09 9.96 20.84
CA ALA A 97 14.55 9.95 20.95
C ALA A 97 15.04 11.04 21.84
N GLY A 98 14.29 11.93 22.06
CA GLY A 98 14.64 12.92 23.05
C GLY A 98 14.85 12.29 24.39
N ASP A 99 15.05 10.79 23.47
CA ASP A 99 15.24 10.40 23.87
C ASP A 99 15.36 9.56 24.04
N GLU A 100 15.53 9.12 23.71
CA GLU A 100 15.89 8.62 23.62
C GLU A 100 16.11 8.02 23.44
N THR A 101 16.28 7.89 23.35
CA THR A 101 16.75 7.70 23.19
C THR A 101 16.90 7.12 23.09
N GLN A 102 16.93 6.97 22.93
CA GLN A 102 17.24 6.72 22.73
C GLN A 102 17.60 6.23 22.85
N ASP A 103 17.68 5.99 22.98
CA ASP A 103 18.15 5.77 23.19
C ASP A 103 18.48 5.58 23.35
N ALA A 104 18.56 5.60 23.31
CA ALA A 104 18.95 5.75 23.50
C ALA A 104 19.23 5.76 23.68
#